data_88b1c8212ff8157353a03ff118db11cd
#
_entry.id   88b1c8212ff8157353a03ff118db11cd
#
_cell.length_a   1.000
_cell.length_b   1.000
_cell.length_c   1.000
_cell.angle_alpha   90.00
_cell.angle_beta   90.00
_cell.angle_gamma   90.00
#
_symmetry.space_group_name_H-M   'P 1'
#
loop_
_entity.id
_entity.type
_entity.pdbx_description
1 polymer ?
#
loop_
_entity_poly.entity_id
_entity_poly.type
_entity_poly.pdbx_seq_one_letter_code
_entity_poly.pdbx_strand_id
1 'polypeptide(L)'
;MGIIASMENSGPAVPNIPYLRRWWLAIRPRTLPAATAPVFIGLAVAFSQGYFYWLPALVILLCALLLQILANLVNDVADFQKGTDKSGRLGPTRVTQSGLLTARQVWTGAGVVVFVALLGGGYLIIVGGWPVLAMGAAAIISAVLYTVGPYALEDYGLGDLFALIFFGFVAVCGTTYILAGQLFPLSWVGGLGAGALVTDILVVNNVRDMDSDRRSGRKNIPVCWGRRAGEVEYLLMIIAAYTAPVGAVLLGWAAFPLAFVALGGLPDRGYALSRVLGLLVIAYLPWLVASIKFLPY
;
A
#
# COMPACT_ATOMS: atom_id res chain seq x y z
N MET A 1 22.81 -47.62 -33.77
CA MET A 1 21.40 -47.34 -34.08
C MET A 1 20.64 -47.30 -32.77
N GLY A 2 20.16 -46.13 -32.38
CA GLY A 2 19.09 -45.98 -31.37
C GLY A 2 19.49 -45.85 -29.92
N ILE A 3 19.92 -44.63 -29.44
CA ILE A 3 19.60 -44.11 -28.13
C ILE A 3 19.53 -42.56 -28.32
N ILE A 4 18.45 -42.10 -28.93
CA ILE A 4 17.97 -40.75 -28.84
C ILE A 4 16.50 -40.90 -28.36
N ALA A 5 16.33 -41.02 -27.08
CA ALA A 5 15.01 -41.03 -26.47
C ALA A 5 15.03 -40.15 -25.22
N SER A 6 14.18 -39.16 -25.25
CA SER A 6 13.63 -38.45 -24.09
C SER A 6 14.60 -37.62 -23.23
N MET A 7 15.11 -36.50 -23.73
CA MET A 7 15.20 -35.31 -22.91
C MET A 7 13.76 -34.78 -22.73
N GLU A 8 13.00 -35.42 -21.84
CA GLU A 8 11.78 -34.88 -21.32
C GLU A 8 12.07 -33.49 -20.73
N ASN A 9 11.34 -32.54 -21.24
CA ASN A 9 11.31 -31.14 -20.90
C ASN A 9 10.79 -31.00 -19.45
N SER A 10 11.63 -31.37 -18.48
CA SER A 10 11.36 -31.11 -17.05
C SER A 10 11.64 -29.68 -16.76
N GLY A 11 10.67 -28.83 -17.12
CA GLY A 11 10.57 -27.50 -16.53
C GLY A 11 10.69 -27.60 -15.01
N PRO A 12 11.17 -26.57 -14.31
CA PRO A 12 11.37 -26.64 -12.86
C PRO A 12 10.08 -27.11 -12.20
N ALA A 13 10.17 -28.21 -11.45
CA ALA A 13 9.02 -28.82 -10.78
C ALA A 13 8.30 -27.78 -9.93
N VAL A 14 7.05 -27.50 -10.27
CA VAL A 14 6.21 -26.56 -9.49
C VAL A 14 6.09 -27.12 -8.07
N PRO A 15 6.52 -26.39 -7.03
CA PRO A 15 6.44 -26.87 -5.66
C PRO A 15 5.02 -27.31 -5.32
N ASN A 16 4.87 -28.48 -4.69
CA ASN A 16 3.56 -29.01 -4.30
C ASN A 16 3.01 -28.20 -3.10
N ILE A 17 2.50 -27.02 -3.39
CA ILE A 17 1.93 -26.08 -2.42
C ILE A 17 0.41 -26.22 -2.43
N PRO A 18 -0.27 -26.39 -1.27
CA PRO A 18 -1.73 -26.43 -1.19
C PRO A 18 -2.37 -25.21 -1.88
N TYR A 19 -3.51 -25.41 -2.55
CA TYR A 19 -4.18 -24.38 -3.35
C TYR A 19 -4.46 -23.09 -2.58
N LEU A 20 -4.97 -23.19 -1.34
CA LEU A 20 -5.20 -22.01 -0.48
C LEU A 20 -3.91 -21.25 -0.17
N ARG A 21 -2.78 -21.93 0.00
CA ARG A 21 -1.49 -21.30 0.25
C ARG A 21 -0.97 -20.54 -0.98
N ARG A 22 -1.32 -20.97 -2.21
CA ARG A 22 -1.00 -20.23 -3.44
C ARG A 22 -1.70 -18.89 -3.46
N TRP A 23 -2.99 -18.85 -3.11
CA TRP A 23 -3.76 -17.61 -3.00
C TRP A 23 -3.27 -16.71 -1.85
N TRP A 24 -2.88 -17.32 -0.71
CA TRP A 24 -2.27 -16.58 0.38
C TRP A 24 -0.98 -15.85 -0.07
N LEU A 25 -0.14 -16.50 -0.86
CA LEU A 25 1.04 -15.88 -1.46
C LEU A 25 0.68 -14.76 -2.46
N ALA A 26 -0.38 -14.96 -3.27
CA ALA A 26 -0.87 -13.97 -4.22
C ALA A 26 -1.38 -12.69 -3.54
N ILE A 27 -2.12 -12.83 -2.45
CA ILE A 27 -2.68 -11.74 -1.64
C ILE A 27 -1.56 -10.89 -0.99
N ARG A 28 -0.38 -11.47 -0.74
CA ARG A 28 0.77 -10.82 -0.08
C ARG A 28 0.40 -10.21 1.27
N PRO A 29 0.11 -10.99 2.33
CA PRO A 29 -0.37 -10.47 3.61
C PRO A 29 0.53 -9.44 4.25
N ARG A 30 1.84 -9.50 3.96
CA ARG A 30 2.84 -8.54 4.48
C ARG A 30 2.62 -7.10 3.99
N THR A 31 1.87 -6.90 2.90
CA THR A 31 1.57 -5.57 2.35
C THR A 31 0.23 -5.01 2.82
N LEU A 32 -0.64 -5.85 3.40
CA LEU A 32 -1.97 -5.43 3.85
C LEU A 32 -1.94 -4.34 4.94
N PRO A 33 -0.99 -4.34 5.88
CA PRO A 33 -0.87 -3.23 6.85
C PRO A 33 -0.71 -1.86 6.20
N ALA A 34 -0.08 -1.77 5.02
CA ALA A 34 0.06 -0.51 4.30
C ALA A 34 -1.29 0.12 3.92
N ALA A 35 -2.33 -0.69 3.66
CA ALA A 35 -3.66 -0.20 3.36
C ALA A 35 -4.52 0.02 4.62
N THR A 36 -4.32 -0.78 5.68
CA THR A 36 -5.15 -0.68 6.89
C THR A 36 -4.70 0.43 7.83
N ALA A 37 -3.40 0.68 7.94
CA ALA A 37 -2.86 1.69 8.84
C ALA A 37 -3.41 3.11 8.57
N PRO A 38 -3.45 3.61 7.31
CA PRO A 38 -4.06 4.89 7.01
C PRO A 38 -5.56 4.95 7.36
N VAL A 39 -6.30 3.86 7.13
CA VAL A 39 -7.71 3.77 7.52
C VAL A 39 -7.86 3.93 9.02
N PHE A 40 -7.05 3.24 9.83
CA PHE A 40 -7.08 3.39 11.29
C PHE A 40 -6.78 4.82 11.74
N ILE A 41 -5.87 5.54 11.06
CA ILE A 41 -5.62 6.95 11.31
C ILE A 41 -6.88 7.79 11.02
N GLY A 42 -7.52 7.58 9.88
CA GLY A 42 -8.76 8.27 9.52
C GLY A 42 -9.90 7.97 10.50
N LEU A 43 -10.05 6.71 10.93
CA LEU A 43 -11.00 6.30 11.97
C LEU A 43 -10.72 7.02 13.30
N ALA A 44 -9.46 7.10 13.69
CA ALA A 44 -9.06 7.76 14.93
C ALA A 44 -9.29 9.27 14.89
N VAL A 45 -9.04 9.92 13.74
CA VAL A 45 -9.38 11.34 13.55
C VAL A 45 -10.89 11.54 13.67
N ALA A 46 -11.72 10.77 12.97
CA ALA A 46 -13.17 10.88 13.05
C ALA A 46 -13.68 10.62 14.48
N PHE A 47 -13.16 9.60 15.15
CA PHE A 47 -13.50 9.28 16.53
C PHE A 47 -13.16 10.40 17.52
N SER A 48 -12.00 11.05 17.35
CA SER A 48 -11.59 12.18 18.21
C SER A 48 -12.54 13.40 18.09
N GLN A 49 -13.24 13.49 16.95
CA GLN A 49 -14.23 14.53 16.69
C GLN A 49 -15.67 14.10 17.04
N GLY A 50 -15.85 12.91 17.64
CA GLY A 50 -17.14 12.41 18.06
C GLY A 50 -17.91 11.61 17.01
N TYR A 51 -17.30 11.33 15.84
CA TYR A 51 -17.93 10.57 14.76
C TYR A 51 -17.38 9.14 14.71
N PHE A 52 -18.23 8.17 15.04
CA PHE A 52 -17.87 6.76 14.89
C PHE A 52 -19.12 5.90 14.63
N TYR A 53 -19.10 5.17 13.52
CA TYR A 53 -20.15 4.26 13.09
C TYR A 53 -19.53 2.92 12.68
N TRP A 54 -19.92 1.85 13.38
CA TRP A 54 -19.33 0.52 13.23
C TRP A 54 -19.39 -0.03 11.81
N LEU A 55 -20.58 0.05 11.19
CA LEU A 55 -20.76 -0.55 9.88
C LEU A 55 -19.96 0.18 8.79
N PRO A 56 -20.02 1.51 8.65
CA PRO A 56 -19.13 2.22 7.74
C PRO A 56 -17.65 1.97 8.02
N ALA A 57 -17.21 1.97 9.28
CA ALA A 57 -15.81 1.72 9.64
C ALA A 57 -15.33 0.35 9.16
N LEU A 58 -16.12 -0.69 9.38
CA LEU A 58 -15.81 -2.05 8.92
C LEU A 58 -15.77 -2.14 7.39
N VAL A 59 -16.75 -1.53 6.70
CA VAL A 59 -16.81 -1.59 5.23
C VAL A 59 -15.66 -0.80 4.60
N ILE A 60 -15.27 0.36 5.17
CA ILE A 60 -14.08 1.10 4.73
C ILE A 60 -12.83 0.22 4.84
N LEU A 61 -12.63 -0.45 5.99
CA LEU A 61 -11.48 -1.32 6.22
C LEU A 61 -11.45 -2.48 5.23
N LEU A 62 -12.60 -3.12 4.98
CA LEU A 62 -12.72 -4.20 3.99
C LEU A 62 -12.44 -3.71 2.57
N CYS A 63 -12.96 -2.56 2.17
CA CYS A 63 -12.68 -1.98 0.85
C CYS A 63 -11.19 -1.66 0.69
N ALA A 64 -10.53 -1.09 1.71
CA ALA A 64 -9.09 -0.82 1.67
C ALA A 64 -8.26 -2.10 1.51
N LEU A 65 -8.61 -3.17 2.25
CA LEU A 65 -7.98 -4.48 2.10
C LEU A 65 -8.20 -5.06 0.69
N LEU A 66 -9.41 -4.97 0.16
CA LEU A 66 -9.73 -5.46 -1.19
C LEU A 66 -8.96 -4.70 -2.27
N LEU A 67 -8.85 -3.38 -2.16
CA LEU A 67 -8.05 -2.56 -3.10
C LEU A 67 -6.57 -2.93 -3.05
N GLN A 68 -6.01 -3.19 -1.86
CA GLN A 68 -4.63 -3.66 -1.72
C GLN A 68 -4.43 -5.04 -2.33
N ILE A 69 -5.37 -5.97 -2.11
CA ILE A 69 -5.34 -7.30 -2.73
C ILE A 69 -5.44 -7.17 -4.26
N LEU A 70 -6.33 -6.31 -4.76
CA LEU A 70 -6.45 -6.03 -6.19
C LEU A 70 -5.12 -5.57 -6.78
N ALA A 71 -4.48 -4.57 -6.17
CA ALA A 71 -3.18 -4.07 -6.62
C ALA A 71 -2.13 -5.18 -6.65
N ASN A 72 -2.07 -6.03 -5.63
CA ASN A 72 -1.14 -7.15 -5.57
C ASN A 72 -1.37 -8.18 -6.69
N LEU A 73 -2.64 -8.54 -6.96
CA LEU A 73 -2.99 -9.49 -8.02
C LEU A 73 -2.72 -8.93 -9.41
N VAL A 74 -3.11 -7.68 -9.65
CA VAL A 74 -2.88 -7.00 -10.93
C VAL A 74 -1.39 -6.85 -11.21
N ASN A 75 -0.60 -6.41 -10.21
CA ASN A 75 0.85 -6.30 -10.36
C ASN A 75 1.52 -7.65 -10.66
N ASP A 76 1.05 -8.75 -10.03
CA ASP A 76 1.62 -10.08 -10.27
C ASP A 76 1.41 -10.52 -11.71
N VAL A 77 0.17 -10.44 -12.21
CA VAL A 77 -0.17 -10.93 -13.54
C VAL A 77 0.28 -9.98 -14.65
N ALA A 78 0.25 -8.67 -14.45
CA ALA A 78 0.66 -7.69 -15.46
C ALA A 78 2.19 -7.70 -15.66
N ASP A 79 2.98 -7.77 -14.58
CA ASP A 79 4.43 -7.91 -14.65
C ASP A 79 4.84 -9.22 -15.37
N PHE A 80 4.13 -10.32 -15.09
CA PHE A 80 4.34 -11.59 -15.82
C PHE A 80 4.06 -11.43 -17.31
N GLN A 81 2.95 -10.79 -17.70
CA GLN A 81 2.58 -10.57 -19.10
C GLN A 81 3.53 -9.61 -19.82
N LYS A 82 4.06 -8.60 -19.12
CA LYS A 82 5.10 -7.69 -19.65
C LYS A 82 6.47 -8.36 -19.77
N GLY A 83 6.69 -9.51 -19.12
CA GLY A 83 8.00 -10.17 -19.08
C GLY A 83 9.06 -9.39 -18.27
N THR A 84 8.62 -8.49 -17.39
CA THR A 84 9.51 -7.71 -16.51
C THR A 84 10.04 -8.53 -15.35
N ASP A 85 9.33 -9.59 -14.97
CA ASP A 85 9.72 -10.53 -13.93
C ASP A 85 10.74 -11.55 -14.46
N LYS A 86 12.04 -11.28 -14.25
CA LYS A 86 13.13 -12.20 -14.63
C LYS A 86 13.58 -13.04 -13.42
N SER A 87 14.14 -14.23 -13.70
CA SER A 87 14.81 -15.05 -12.69
C SER A 87 15.94 -14.27 -11.99
N GLY A 88 15.98 -14.30 -10.65
CA GLY A 88 16.99 -13.58 -9.85
C GLY A 88 16.49 -12.31 -9.15
N ARG A 89 15.21 -12.01 -9.18
CA ARG A 89 14.60 -10.90 -8.40
C ARG A 89 14.67 -11.17 -6.90
N LEU A 90 15.04 -10.15 -6.12
CA LEU A 90 15.14 -10.21 -4.66
C LEU A 90 13.79 -10.02 -3.92
N GLY A 91 12.71 -9.71 -4.64
CA GLY A 91 11.38 -9.43 -4.10
C GLY A 91 10.57 -10.69 -3.75
N PRO A 92 9.32 -10.52 -3.24
CA PRO A 92 8.43 -11.62 -2.92
C PRO A 92 8.14 -12.53 -4.12
N THR A 93 7.87 -13.82 -3.85
CA THR A 93 7.50 -14.79 -4.88
C THR A 93 6.31 -14.32 -5.70
N ARG A 94 6.45 -14.26 -7.01
CA ARG A 94 5.38 -13.99 -7.97
C ARG A 94 4.68 -15.29 -8.31
N VAL A 95 3.38 -15.40 -7.98
CA VAL A 95 2.65 -16.67 -8.13
C VAL A 95 2.42 -17.04 -9.59
N THR A 96 2.27 -16.04 -10.48
CA THR A 96 2.09 -16.29 -11.92
C THR A 96 3.39 -16.73 -12.56
N GLN A 97 4.50 -16.04 -12.28
CA GLN A 97 5.81 -16.40 -12.82
C GLN A 97 6.32 -17.76 -12.33
N SER A 98 6.06 -18.10 -11.07
CA SER A 98 6.45 -19.41 -10.51
C SER A 98 5.54 -20.56 -10.92
N GLY A 99 4.51 -20.32 -11.74
CA GLY A 99 3.57 -21.33 -12.20
C GLY A 99 2.59 -21.84 -11.12
N LEU A 100 2.57 -21.20 -9.93
CA LEU A 100 1.68 -21.58 -8.83
C LEU A 100 0.21 -21.31 -9.15
N LEU A 101 -0.07 -20.20 -9.86
CA LEU A 101 -1.37 -19.83 -10.39
C LEU A 101 -1.21 -19.41 -11.86
N THR A 102 -2.18 -19.74 -12.69
CA THR A 102 -2.21 -19.28 -14.08
C THR A 102 -2.64 -17.81 -14.15
N ALA A 103 -2.21 -17.09 -15.19
CA ALA A 103 -2.63 -15.69 -15.41
C ALA A 103 -4.16 -15.57 -15.43
N ARG A 104 -4.87 -16.54 -16.04
CA ARG A 104 -6.35 -16.56 -16.06
C ARG A 104 -6.94 -16.65 -14.64
N GLN A 105 -6.39 -17.50 -13.78
CA GLN A 105 -6.85 -17.61 -12.38
C GLN A 105 -6.64 -16.29 -11.64
N VAL A 106 -5.47 -15.65 -11.79
CA VAL A 106 -5.16 -14.39 -11.10
C VAL A 106 -6.08 -13.27 -11.61
N TRP A 107 -6.33 -13.14 -12.93
CA TRP A 107 -7.30 -12.18 -13.46
C TRP A 107 -8.72 -12.44 -12.97
N THR A 108 -9.15 -13.70 -12.91
CA THR A 108 -10.48 -14.05 -12.35
C THR A 108 -10.56 -13.66 -10.88
N GLY A 109 -9.52 -13.93 -10.09
CA GLY A 109 -9.44 -13.50 -8.69
C GLY A 109 -9.50 -11.98 -8.53
N ALA A 110 -8.78 -11.23 -9.37
CA ALA A 110 -8.87 -9.77 -9.41
C ALA A 110 -10.29 -9.27 -9.72
N GLY A 111 -10.98 -9.91 -10.69
CA GLY A 111 -12.38 -9.61 -11.01
C GLY A 111 -13.33 -9.84 -9.84
N VAL A 112 -13.16 -10.94 -9.11
CA VAL A 112 -13.96 -11.23 -7.90
C VAL A 112 -13.70 -10.18 -6.81
N VAL A 113 -12.44 -9.80 -6.60
CA VAL A 113 -12.07 -8.76 -5.63
C VAL A 113 -12.70 -7.41 -5.99
N VAL A 114 -12.65 -7.00 -7.26
CA VAL A 114 -13.30 -5.77 -7.75
C VAL A 114 -14.81 -5.85 -7.52
N PHE A 115 -15.46 -6.96 -7.86
CA PHE A 115 -16.89 -7.12 -7.65
C PHE A 115 -17.29 -6.95 -6.18
N VAL A 116 -16.57 -7.59 -5.26
CA VAL A 116 -16.84 -7.46 -3.81
C VAL A 116 -16.54 -6.03 -3.33
N ALA A 117 -15.47 -5.39 -3.83
CA ALA A 117 -15.15 -4.00 -3.52
C ALA A 117 -16.24 -3.02 -4.00
N LEU A 118 -16.85 -3.28 -5.17
CA LEU A 118 -17.96 -2.48 -5.69
C LEU A 118 -19.23 -2.61 -4.83
N LEU A 119 -19.51 -3.78 -4.25
CA LEU A 119 -20.64 -3.95 -3.33
C LEU A 119 -20.43 -3.11 -2.04
N GLY A 120 -19.25 -3.19 -1.43
CA GLY A 120 -18.89 -2.37 -0.27
C GLY A 120 -18.84 -0.88 -0.61
N GLY A 121 -18.22 -0.53 -1.75
CA GLY A 121 -18.16 0.83 -2.26
C GLY A 121 -19.55 1.43 -2.53
N GLY A 122 -20.48 0.64 -3.09
CA GLY A 122 -21.87 1.06 -3.28
C GLY A 122 -22.55 1.46 -1.97
N TYR A 123 -22.36 0.68 -0.91
CA TYR A 123 -22.82 1.07 0.43
C TYR A 123 -22.16 2.38 0.90
N LEU A 124 -20.85 2.53 0.74
CA LEU A 124 -20.14 3.73 1.16
C LEU A 124 -20.57 4.98 0.36
N ILE A 125 -20.94 4.82 -0.92
CA ILE A 125 -21.50 5.90 -1.73
C ILE A 125 -22.87 6.35 -1.19
N ILE A 126 -23.70 5.43 -0.73
CA ILE A 126 -24.98 5.77 -0.09
C ILE A 126 -24.73 6.58 1.19
N VAL A 127 -23.69 6.26 1.95
CA VAL A 127 -23.33 6.96 3.20
C VAL A 127 -22.70 8.32 2.94
N GLY A 128 -21.70 8.40 2.03
CA GLY A 128 -20.85 9.59 1.86
C GLY A 128 -21.07 10.35 0.55
N GLY A 129 -21.99 9.88 -0.31
CA GLY A 129 -22.37 10.59 -1.54
C GLY A 129 -21.35 10.50 -2.67
N TRP A 130 -21.48 11.42 -3.64
CA TRP A 130 -20.68 11.45 -4.85
C TRP A 130 -19.15 11.59 -4.64
N PRO A 131 -18.63 12.27 -3.58
CA PRO A 131 -17.18 12.30 -3.38
C PRO A 131 -16.59 10.91 -3.14
N VAL A 132 -17.34 10.03 -2.47
CA VAL A 132 -16.92 8.64 -2.24
C VAL A 132 -16.89 7.85 -3.55
N LEU A 133 -17.87 8.07 -4.44
CA LEU A 133 -17.85 7.49 -5.79
C LEU A 133 -16.58 7.92 -6.55
N ALA A 134 -16.26 9.21 -6.54
CA ALA A 134 -15.09 9.74 -7.23
C ALA A 134 -13.79 9.15 -6.66
N MET A 135 -13.64 9.11 -5.33
CA MET A 135 -12.46 8.52 -4.66
C MET A 135 -12.33 7.02 -4.94
N GLY A 136 -13.43 6.27 -4.86
CA GLY A 136 -13.45 4.83 -5.11
C GLY A 136 -13.13 4.48 -6.57
N ALA A 137 -13.72 5.20 -7.52
CA ALA A 137 -13.43 5.04 -8.93
C ALA A 137 -11.96 5.35 -9.25
N ALA A 138 -11.44 6.48 -8.74
CA ALA A 138 -10.04 6.85 -8.89
C ALA A 138 -9.10 5.80 -8.28
N ALA A 139 -9.43 5.22 -7.12
CA ALA A 139 -8.63 4.20 -6.47
C ALA A 139 -8.57 2.90 -7.28
N ILE A 140 -9.70 2.41 -7.80
CA ILE A 140 -9.75 1.20 -8.64
C ILE A 140 -8.98 1.43 -9.94
N ILE A 141 -9.24 2.55 -10.62
CA ILE A 141 -8.56 2.91 -11.87
C ILE A 141 -7.05 2.99 -11.65
N SER A 142 -6.61 3.66 -10.58
CA SER A 142 -5.19 3.79 -10.26
C SER A 142 -4.56 2.45 -9.91
N ALA A 143 -5.24 1.57 -9.17
CA ALA A 143 -4.73 0.24 -8.84
C ALA A 143 -4.48 -0.62 -10.10
N VAL A 144 -5.31 -0.45 -11.15
CA VAL A 144 -5.13 -1.14 -12.43
C VAL A 144 -4.07 -0.45 -13.28
N LEU A 145 -4.18 0.86 -13.49
CA LEU A 145 -3.26 1.64 -14.33
C LEU A 145 -1.85 1.75 -13.74
N TYR A 146 -1.69 1.41 -12.45
CA TYR A 146 -0.37 1.40 -11.82
C TYR A 146 0.60 0.50 -12.60
N THR A 147 0.15 -0.70 -13.00
CA THR A 147 1.01 -1.68 -13.71
C THR A 147 0.51 -1.98 -15.13
N VAL A 148 -0.80 -1.84 -15.42
CA VAL A 148 -1.39 -2.26 -16.70
C VAL A 148 -1.36 -1.14 -17.72
N GLY A 149 -1.07 -1.51 -18.98
CA GLY A 149 -1.14 -0.62 -20.14
C GLY A 149 0.22 -0.05 -20.56
N PRO A 150 0.23 0.67 -21.70
CA PRO A 150 1.45 1.26 -22.27
C PRO A 150 1.95 2.49 -21.49
N TYR A 151 1.10 3.03 -20.61
CA TYR A 151 1.38 4.20 -19.76
C TYR A 151 1.22 3.84 -18.28
N ALA A 152 1.74 2.66 -17.87
CA ALA A 152 1.68 2.25 -16.48
C ALA A 152 2.40 3.28 -15.58
N LEU A 153 1.74 3.69 -14.49
CA LEU A 153 2.23 4.76 -13.62
C LEU A 153 3.61 4.45 -13.03
N GLU A 154 3.88 3.18 -12.72
CA GLU A 154 5.17 2.72 -12.22
C GLU A 154 6.31 2.89 -13.25
N ASP A 155 6.00 2.79 -14.55
CA ASP A 155 7.01 2.91 -15.62
C ASP A 155 7.43 4.36 -15.83
N TYR A 156 6.62 5.34 -15.40
CA TYR A 156 6.85 6.78 -15.56
C TYR A 156 7.30 7.49 -14.28
N GLY A 157 7.62 6.75 -13.22
CA GLY A 157 8.08 7.32 -11.95
C GLY A 157 7.00 8.02 -11.14
N LEU A 158 5.73 7.74 -11.43
CA LEU A 158 4.59 8.32 -10.70
C LEU A 158 4.18 7.47 -9.49
N GLY A 159 4.82 6.31 -9.28
CA GLY A 159 4.47 5.37 -8.23
C GLY A 159 4.49 5.99 -6.84
N ASP A 160 5.54 6.72 -6.52
CA ASP A 160 5.74 7.32 -5.19
C ASP A 160 4.68 8.41 -4.92
N LEU A 161 4.38 9.25 -5.91
CA LEU A 161 3.32 10.26 -5.82
C LEU A 161 1.93 9.62 -5.62
N PHE A 162 1.63 8.57 -6.37
CA PHE A 162 0.34 7.86 -6.25
C PHE A 162 0.23 7.13 -4.91
N ALA A 163 1.33 6.56 -4.39
CA ALA A 163 1.36 5.99 -3.05
C ALA A 163 1.04 7.05 -1.99
N LEU A 164 1.69 8.21 -2.04
CA LEU A 164 1.44 9.33 -1.13
C LEU A 164 -0.03 9.79 -1.17
N ILE A 165 -0.59 9.94 -2.36
CA ILE A 165 -1.97 10.41 -2.54
C ILE A 165 -2.97 9.37 -2.05
N PHE A 166 -2.89 8.12 -2.53
CA PHE A 166 -3.94 7.13 -2.28
C PHE A 166 -3.83 6.48 -0.90
N PHE A 167 -2.64 6.11 -0.45
CA PHE A 167 -2.47 5.56 0.91
C PHE A 167 -2.41 6.66 2.00
N GLY A 168 -2.05 7.89 1.62
CA GLY A 168 -2.11 9.01 2.54
C GLY A 168 -3.48 9.70 2.51
N PHE A 169 -3.62 10.65 1.59
CA PHE A 169 -4.76 11.56 1.61
C PHE A 169 -6.08 10.88 1.31
N VAL A 170 -6.18 10.04 0.27
CA VAL A 170 -7.45 9.39 -0.06
C VAL A 170 -7.89 8.43 1.04
N ALA A 171 -6.97 7.62 1.58
CA ALA A 171 -7.31 6.66 2.63
C ALA A 171 -7.67 7.35 3.95
N VAL A 172 -6.87 8.31 4.44
CA VAL A 172 -7.12 8.99 5.72
C VAL A 172 -8.27 9.98 5.60
N CYS A 173 -8.20 10.92 4.65
CA CYS A 173 -9.24 11.94 4.49
C CYS A 173 -10.56 11.32 4.03
N GLY A 174 -10.51 10.33 3.12
CA GLY A 174 -11.69 9.60 2.68
C GLY A 174 -12.40 8.88 3.83
N THR A 175 -11.64 8.18 4.69
CA THR A 175 -12.18 7.53 5.89
C THR A 175 -12.84 8.56 6.82
N THR A 176 -12.14 9.66 7.11
CA THR A 176 -12.68 10.73 7.97
C THR A 176 -13.94 11.34 7.37
N TYR A 177 -13.93 11.62 6.07
CA TYR A 177 -15.07 12.20 5.36
C TYR A 177 -16.29 11.28 5.35
N ILE A 178 -16.13 10.01 5.09
CA ILE A 178 -17.25 9.03 5.08
C ILE A 178 -17.93 8.99 6.44
N LEU A 179 -17.17 9.09 7.53
CA LEU A 179 -17.71 9.02 8.89
C LEU A 179 -18.29 10.36 9.39
N ALA A 180 -17.65 11.47 9.06
CA ALA A 180 -17.98 12.77 9.64
C ALA A 180 -18.73 13.71 8.67
N GLY A 181 -18.79 13.39 7.38
CA GLY A 181 -19.33 14.28 6.34
C GLY A 181 -18.47 15.51 6.03
N GLN A 182 -17.33 15.65 6.69
CA GLN A 182 -16.41 16.78 6.57
C GLN A 182 -14.96 16.37 6.83
N LEU A 183 -14.01 17.24 6.49
CA LEU A 183 -12.60 17.05 6.76
C LEU A 183 -12.15 17.98 7.91
N PHE A 184 -11.20 17.48 8.69
CA PHE A 184 -10.54 18.22 9.76
C PHE A 184 -9.07 18.47 9.42
N PRO A 185 -8.41 19.50 9.99
CA PRO A 185 -6.98 19.72 9.79
C PRO A 185 -6.13 18.47 10.10
N LEU A 186 -6.50 17.69 11.14
CA LEU A 186 -5.84 16.45 11.50
C LEU A 186 -5.96 15.36 10.42
N SER A 187 -6.98 15.38 9.57
CA SER A 187 -7.10 14.44 8.46
C SER A 187 -5.97 14.62 7.44
N TRP A 188 -5.62 15.88 7.15
CA TRP A 188 -4.54 16.22 6.23
C TRP A 188 -3.16 15.89 6.81
N VAL A 189 -2.96 16.17 8.09
CA VAL A 189 -1.73 15.82 8.82
C VAL A 189 -1.54 14.31 8.86
N GLY A 190 -2.60 13.58 9.24
CA GLY A 190 -2.59 12.11 9.26
C GLY A 190 -2.36 11.51 7.87
N GLY A 191 -2.97 12.13 6.83
CA GLY A 191 -2.79 11.76 5.44
C GLY A 191 -1.34 11.93 4.97
N LEU A 192 -0.72 13.06 5.27
CA LEU A 192 0.69 13.30 4.95
C LEU A 192 1.60 12.29 5.67
N GLY A 193 1.40 12.09 6.98
CA GLY A 193 2.23 11.16 7.76
C GLY A 193 2.10 9.72 7.29
N ALA A 194 0.88 9.23 7.11
CA ALA A 194 0.62 7.86 6.63
C ALA A 194 1.14 7.66 5.20
N GLY A 195 0.82 8.61 4.31
CA GLY A 195 1.24 8.56 2.92
C GLY A 195 2.76 8.55 2.77
N ALA A 196 3.47 9.40 3.52
CA ALA A 196 4.91 9.45 3.51
C ALA A 196 5.54 8.11 3.95
N LEU A 197 5.07 7.50 5.04
CA LEU A 197 5.57 6.19 5.50
C LEU A 197 5.27 5.05 4.52
N VAL A 198 4.10 5.07 3.85
CA VAL A 198 3.80 4.06 2.82
C VAL A 198 4.65 4.29 1.57
N THR A 199 4.87 5.55 1.18
CA THR A 199 5.79 5.89 0.09
C THR A 199 7.20 5.40 0.38
N ASP A 200 7.70 5.51 1.61
CA ASP A 200 9.00 4.98 2.02
C ASP A 200 9.17 3.48 1.77
N ILE A 201 8.09 2.71 1.96
CA ILE A 201 8.09 1.28 1.62
C ILE A 201 8.39 1.08 0.12
N LEU A 202 7.80 1.93 -0.72
CA LEU A 202 7.99 1.88 -2.16
C LEU A 202 9.39 2.37 -2.55
N VAL A 203 9.87 3.46 -1.95
CA VAL A 203 11.23 4.00 -2.18
C VAL A 203 12.30 2.96 -1.85
N VAL A 204 12.18 2.24 -0.72
CA VAL A 204 13.10 1.16 -0.36
C VAL A 204 13.08 0.04 -1.40
N ASN A 205 11.90 -0.33 -1.91
CA ASN A 205 11.78 -1.32 -2.98
C ASN A 205 12.44 -0.81 -4.28
N ASN A 206 12.21 0.44 -4.65
CA ASN A 206 12.78 1.08 -5.84
C ASN A 206 14.32 1.13 -5.77
N VAL A 207 14.89 1.46 -4.61
CA VAL A 207 16.35 1.45 -4.39
C VAL A 207 16.92 0.03 -4.46
N ARG A 208 16.25 -0.96 -3.84
CA ARG A 208 16.66 -2.36 -3.90
C ARG A 208 16.66 -2.90 -5.32
N ASP A 209 15.60 -2.61 -6.06
CA ASP A 209 15.34 -3.19 -7.37
C ASP A 209 15.90 -2.33 -8.53
N MET A 210 16.65 -1.25 -8.24
CA MET A 210 17.13 -0.22 -9.20
C MET A 210 17.76 -0.80 -10.47
N ASP A 211 18.64 -1.81 -10.36
CA ASP A 211 19.30 -2.41 -11.53
C ASP A 211 18.34 -3.27 -12.36
N SER A 212 17.38 -3.90 -11.74
CA SER A 212 16.31 -4.67 -12.38
C SER A 212 15.36 -3.72 -13.12
N ASP A 213 14.95 -2.65 -12.45
CA ASP A 213 14.03 -1.64 -12.98
C ASP A 213 14.63 -0.89 -14.16
N ARG A 214 15.95 -0.58 -14.11
CA ARG A 214 16.67 0.01 -15.25
C ARG A 214 16.65 -0.89 -16.47
N ARG A 215 16.84 -2.21 -16.28
CA ARG A 215 16.78 -3.18 -17.39
C ARG A 215 15.38 -3.39 -17.96
N SER A 216 14.33 -3.16 -17.16
CA SER A 216 12.93 -3.22 -17.61
C SER A 216 12.40 -1.91 -18.18
N GLY A 217 13.18 -0.81 -18.11
CA GLY A 217 12.81 0.51 -18.63
C GLY A 217 11.97 1.37 -17.69
N ARG A 218 11.81 0.97 -16.42
CA ARG A 218 11.14 1.78 -15.38
C ARG A 218 11.93 3.05 -15.07
N LYS A 219 11.22 4.13 -14.76
CA LYS A 219 11.80 5.48 -14.55
C LYS A 219 11.55 6.02 -13.13
N ASN A 220 11.66 5.18 -12.12
CA ASN A 220 11.58 5.66 -10.74
C ASN A 220 12.76 6.54 -10.34
N ILE A 221 12.67 7.25 -9.22
CA ILE A 221 13.67 8.23 -8.76
C ILE A 221 15.08 7.63 -8.69
N PRO A 222 15.33 6.45 -8.06
CA PRO A 222 16.65 5.84 -8.05
C PRO A 222 17.20 5.49 -9.43
N VAL A 223 16.36 5.05 -10.36
CA VAL A 223 16.77 4.69 -11.73
C VAL A 223 17.20 5.92 -12.51
N CYS A 224 16.45 7.03 -12.40
CA CYS A 224 16.68 8.26 -13.16
C CYS A 224 17.83 9.10 -12.60
N TRP A 225 17.92 9.23 -11.26
CA TRP A 225 18.83 10.17 -10.60
C TRP A 225 19.86 9.49 -9.68
N GLY A 226 19.87 8.16 -9.66
CA GLY A 226 20.81 7.37 -8.88
C GLY A 226 20.35 7.08 -7.46
N ARG A 227 21.07 6.15 -6.81
CA ARG A 227 20.75 5.65 -5.47
C ARG A 227 20.62 6.76 -4.42
N ARG A 228 21.53 7.77 -4.44
CA ARG A 228 21.49 8.89 -3.50
C ARG A 228 20.19 9.68 -3.57
N ALA A 229 19.61 9.83 -4.76
CA ALA A 229 18.32 10.52 -4.89
C ALA A 229 17.19 9.75 -4.19
N GLY A 230 17.16 8.42 -4.29
CA GLY A 230 16.23 7.59 -3.52
C GLY A 230 16.47 7.66 -2.01
N GLU A 231 17.73 7.73 -1.56
CA GLU A 231 18.06 7.90 -0.13
C GLU A 231 17.59 9.27 0.39
N VAL A 232 17.73 10.32 -0.40
CA VAL A 232 17.22 11.67 -0.07
C VAL A 232 15.70 11.69 -0.04
N GLU A 233 15.03 11.06 -1.01
CA GLU A 233 13.58 10.92 -1.03
C GLU A 233 13.08 10.21 0.23
N TYR A 234 13.68 9.08 0.60
CA TYR A 234 13.39 8.36 1.82
C TYR A 234 13.50 9.26 3.06
N LEU A 235 14.61 10.01 3.18
CA LEU A 235 14.82 10.93 4.29
C LEU A 235 13.77 12.04 4.34
N LEU A 236 13.39 12.60 3.18
CA LEU A 236 12.35 13.64 3.10
C LEU A 236 10.98 13.10 3.53
N MET A 237 10.62 11.88 3.14
CA MET A 237 9.36 11.24 3.55
C MET A 237 9.37 10.97 5.06
N ILE A 238 10.46 10.46 5.63
CA ILE A 238 10.61 10.30 7.09
C ILE A 238 10.46 11.65 7.80
N ILE A 239 11.14 12.69 7.35
CA ILE A 239 11.02 14.03 7.93
C ILE A 239 9.57 14.50 7.86
N ALA A 240 8.91 14.38 6.71
CA ALA A 240 7.50 14.77 6.55
C ALA A 240 6.58 14.00 7.51
N ALA A 241 6.77 12.68 7.63
CA ALA A 241 5.96 11.83 8.50
C ALA A 241 6.05 12.21 9.97
N TYR A 242 7.24 12.54 10.46
CA TYR A 242 7.46 12.87 11.87
C TYR A 242 7.25 14.35 12.21
N THR A 243 7.49 15.27 11.26
CA THR A 243 7.26 16.71 11.49
C THR A 243 5.79 17.11 11.37
N ALA A 244 4.99 16.40 10.57
CA ALA A 244 3.58 16.70 10.40
C ALA A 244 2.78 16.67 11.73
N PRO A 245 2.89 15.65 12.59
CA PRO A 245 2.24 15.66 13.91
C PRO A 245 2.73 16.77 14.84
N VAL A 246 4.03 17.08 14.80
CA VAL A 246 4.61 18.19 15.59
C VAL A 246 4.02 19.53 15.13
N GLY A 247 3.94 19.74 13.81
CA GLY A 247 3.29 20.92 13.24
C GLY A 247 1.82 21.06 13.67
N ALA A 248 1.08 19.96 13.70
CA ALA A 248 -0.32 19.97 14.16
C ALA A 248 -0.45 20.42 15.63
N VAL A 249 0.48 20.00 16.48
CA VAL A 249 0.52 20.44 17.89
C VAL A 249 0.88 21.91 17.99
N LEU A 250 1.87 22.39 17.26
CA LEU A 250 2.29 23.80 17.27
C LEU A 250 1.19 24.73 16.74
N LEU A 251 0.35 24.24 15.81
CA LEU A 251 -0.78 24.98 15.26
C LEU A 251 -2.05 24.87 16.14
N GLY A 252 -1.99 24.16 17.28
CA GLY A 252 -3.13 23.98 18.17
C GLY A 252 -4.22 23.04 17.64
N TRP A 253 -3.94 22.28 16.56
CA TRP A 253 -4.89 21.31 15.99
C TRP A 253 -4.93 20.00 16.75
N ALA A 254 -3.89 19.73 17.54
CA ALA A 254 -3.78 18.54 18.37
C ALA A 254 -3.23 18.89 19.75
N ALA A 255 -3.61 18.16 20.77
CA ALA A 255 -3.07 18.32 22.10
C ALA A 255 -1.59 17.84 22.15
N PHE A 256 -0.77 18.51 22.99
CA PHE A 256 0.65 18.24 23.18
C PHE A 256 1.01 16.76 23.36
N PRO A 257 0.18 15.89 23.97
CA PRO A 257 0.45 14.47 24.05
C PRO A 257 0.62 13.75 22.70
N LEU A 258 0.12 14.31 21.59
CA LEU A 258 0.33 13.68 20.26
C LEU A 258 1.82 13.63 19.88
N ALA A 259 2.62 14.62 20.30
CA ALA A 259 4.06 14.60 20.10
C ALA A 259 4.78 13.62 21.06
N PHE A 260 4.15 13.30 22.21
CA PHE A 260 4.73 12.44 23.26
C PHE A 260 4.22 11.00 23.25
N VAL A 261 3.25 10.65 22.43
CA VAL A 261 2.68 9.29 22.39
C VAL A 261 3.61 8.29 21.74
N ALA A 262 4.59 8.73 20.99
CA ALA A 262 5.76 7.91 20.74
C ALA A 262 6.49 7.46 22.04
N LEU A 263 6.17 8.05 23.21
CA LEU A 263 6.87 7.85 24.48
C LEU A 263 6.02 7.34 25.66
N GLY A 264 4.73 7.02 25.48
CA GLY A 264 3.97 6.26 26.48
C GLY A 264 3.32 7.08 27.62
N GLY A 265 2.02 7.15 27.63
CA GLY A 265 1.19 7.33 28.81
C GLY A 265 0.52 8.68 29.03
N LEU A 266 -0.79 8.66 29.19
CA LEU A 266 -1.70 9.36 30.10
C LEU A 266 -3.18 9.37 29.59
N PRO A 267 -4.24 9.40 30.43
CA PRO A 267 -5.59 9.05 30.05
C PRO A 267 -6.54 10.25 29.81
N ASP A 268 -6.86 10.51 28.56
CA ASP A 268 -8.03 11.33 28.16
C ASP A 268 -8.45 11.05 26.70
N ARG A 269 -9.60 11.55 26.24
CA ARG A 269 -10.21 11.18 24.96
C ARG A 269 -9.31 11.40 23.71
N GLY A 270 -8.35 12.32 23.77
CA GLY A 270 -7.30 12.51 22.77
C GLY A 270 -6.30 11.34 22.64
N TYR A 271 -6.30 10.43 23.61
CA TYR A 271 -5.35 9.30 23.72
C TYR A 271 -5.64 8.12 22.82
N ALA A 272 -6.90 7.88 22.42
CA ALA A 272 -7.20 6.78 21.52
C ALA A 272 -6.50 6.96 20.18
N LEU A 273 -6.51 8.20 19.65
CA LEU A 273 -5.81 8.56 18.41
C LEU A 273 -4.31 8.35 18.56
N SER A 274 -3.74 8.81 19.66
CA SER A 274 -2.32 8.75 19.92
C SER A 274 -1.83 7.32 20.18
N ARG A 275 -2.61 6.47 20.85
CA ARG A 275 -2.28 5.04 21.00
C ARG A 275 -2.33 4.29 19.67
N VAL A 276 -3.30 4.59 18.82
CA VAL A 276 -3.38 3.98 17.48
C VAL A 276 -2.20 4.43 16.62
N LEU A 277 -1.87 5.71 16.61
CA LEU A 277 -0.67 6.23 15.91
C LEU A 277 0.61 5.65 16.49
N GLY A 278 0.76 5.59 17.81
CA GLY A 278 1.90 4.97 18.49
C GLY A 278 2.01 3.47 18.22
N LEU A 279 0.92 2.73 18.24
CA LEU A 279 0.89 1.31 17.90
C LEU A 279 1.22 1.08 16.41
N LEU A 280 0.78 1.97 15.52
CA LEU A 280 1.12 1.90 14.10
C LEU A 280 2.60 2.21 13.88
N VAL A 281 3.16 3.22 14.53
CA VAL A 281 4.61 3.50 14.50
C VAL A 281 5.39 2.30 15.07
N ILE A 282 4.96 1.72 16.18
CA ILE A 282 5.59 0.53 16.79
C ILE A 282 5.43 -0.70 15.88
N ALA A 283 4.28 -0.90 15.25
CA ALA A 283 4.06 -1.99 14.31
C ALA A 283 4.91 -1.86 13.02
N TYR A 284 5.18 -0.63 12.58
CA TYR A 284 6.03 -0.35 11.42
C TYR A 284 7.53 -0.28 11.76
N LEU A 285 7.90 0.01 13.02
CA LEU A 285 9.31 0.10 13.45
C LEU A 285 10.13 -1.17 13.12
N PRO A 286 9.65 -2.40 13.38
CA PRO A 286 10.39 -3.61 13.02
C PRO A 286 10.57 -3.78 11.51
N TRP A 287 9.60 -3.32 10.72
CA TRP A 287 9.67 -3.35 9.27
C TRP A 287 10.61 -2.27 8.73
N LEU A 288 10.57 -1.07 9.30
CA LEU A 288 11.51 0.02 9.03
C LEU A 288 12.95 -0.41 9.35
N VAL A 289 13.18 -1.01 10.52
CA VAL A 289 14.50 -1.53 10.95
C VAL A 289 14.95 -2.69 10.06
N ALA A 290 14.05 -3.57 9.63
CA ALA A 290 14.36 -4.62 8.68
C ALA A 290 14.73 -4.06 7.29
N SER A 291 14.08 -2.99 6.85
CA SER A 291 14.39 -2.30 5.59
C SER A 291 15.75 -1.62 5.61
N ILE A 292 16.14 -1.02 6.73
CA ILE A 292 17.48 -0.42 6.92
C ILE A 292 18.60 -1.48 6.84
N LYS A 293 18.37 -2.71 7.32
CA LYS A 293 19.34 -3.81 7.20
C LYS A 293 19.56 -4.31 5.78
N PHE A 294 18.70 -3.95 4.83
CA PHE A 294 18.84 -4.28 3.41
C PHE A 294 19.49 -3.14 2.60
N LEU A 295 19.84 -2.02 3.21
CA LEU A 295 20.72 -1.02 2.59
C LEU A 295 22.16 -1.56 2.70
N PRO A 296 22.79 -2.09 1.66
CA PRO A 296 24.20 -2.46 1.73
C PRO A 296 25.01 -1.18 1.94
N TYR A 297 25.93 -1.23 2.90
CA TYR A 297 26.93 -0.20 3.17
C TYR A 297 27.75 0.09 1.92
#